data_ad5897e65b323df5cd72228d1dcf5c93
#
_entry.id   ad5897e65b323df5cd72228d1dcf5c93
#
_cell.length_a   1.000
_cell.length_b   1.000
_cell.length_c   1.000
_cell.angle_alpha   90.00
_cell.angle_beta   90.00
_cell.angle_gamma   90.00
#
_symmetry.space_group_name_H-M   'P 1'
#
loop_
_entity.id
_entity.type
_entity.pdbx_description
1 polymer ?
#
loop_
_entity_poly.entity_id
_entity_poly.type
_entity_poly.pdbx_seq_one_letter_code
_entity_poly.pdbx_strand_id
1 'polypeptide(L)'
;MDQLCRLLEISRSGYYAWLHRGISPRKQQDQRLSRQLITLHQQQPASGLDTLFHMIRRKMVCSRKRIYRLMRQLHIQSARKFAYKRTTNSRHSHPVAPNLLNRNFQVSNPNTVWVGDITYIPTGQG
;
A
#
# COMPACT_ATOMS: atom_id res chain seq x y z
N MET A 1 -15.93 -0.70 -45.32
CA MET A 1 -15.83 0.21 -44.15
C MET A 1 -16.94 1.27 -44.15
N ASP A 2 -17.29 1.86 -45.27
CA ASP A 2 -18.35 2.89 -45.35
C ASP A 2 -19.73 2.41 -44.84
N GLN A 3 -20.13 1.20 -45.25
CA GLN A 3 -21.38 0.61 -44.78
C GLN A 3 -21.40 0.36 -43.25
N LEU A 4 -20.27 -0.09 -42.70
CA LEU A 4 -20.14 -0.30 -41.24
C LEU A 4 -20.18 1.03 -40.48
N CYS A 5 -19.53 2.07 -40.99
CA CYS A 5 -19.57 3.38 -40.33
C CYS A 5 -20.99 3.97 -40.35
N ARG A 6 -21.75 3.78 -41.45
CA ARG A 6 -23.16 4.20 -41.50
C ARG A 6 -24.04 3.40 -40.54
N LEU A 7 -23.87 2.07 -40.50
CA LEU A 7 -24.62 1.21 -39.58
C LEU A 7 -24.40 1.55 -38.10
N LEU A 8 -23.16 1.93 -37.74
CA LEU A 8 -22.78 2.28 -36.39
C LEU A 8 -22.92 3.79 -36.07
N GLU A 9 -23.46 4.59 -36.98
CA GLU A 9 -23.66 6.04 -36.88
C GLU A 9 -22.37 6.80 -36.48
N ILE A 10 -21.22 6.32 -36.93
CA ILE A 10 -19.92 6.97 -36.68
C ILE A 10 -19.37 7.61 -37.96
N SER A 11 -18.67 8.74 -37.78
CA SER A 11 -18.02 9.36 -38.95
C SER A 11 -16.82 8.53 -39.42
N ARG A 12 -16.67 8.38 -40.74
CA ARG A 12 -15.52 7.71 -41.34
C ARG A 12 -14.19 8.34 -40.95
N SER A 13 -14.11 9.68 -40.96
CA SER A 13 -12.94 10.43 -40.51
C SER A 13 -12.60 10.15 -39.04
N GLY A 14 -13.63 10.09 -38.18
CA GLY A 14 -13.47 9.75 -36.77
C GLY A 14 -12.90 8.35 -36.56
N TYR A 15 -13.37 7.37 -37.33
CA TYR A 15 -12.85 6.00 -37.31
C TYR A 15 -11.36 5.95 -37.67
N TYR A 16 -10.96 6.56 -38.78
CA TYR A 16 -9.55 6.57 -39.19
C TYR A 16 -8.68 7.39 -38.24
N ALA A 17 -9.16 8.52 -37.74
CA ALA A 17 -8.44 9.29 -36.71
C ALA A 17 -8.24 8.48 -35.43
N TRP A 18 -9.21 7.67 -35.01
CA TRP A 18 -9.08 6.76 -33.88
C TRP A 18 -8.07 5.63 -34.20
N LEU A 19 -8.14 5.03 -35.38
CA LEU A 19 -7.23 3.94 -35.77
C LEU A 19 -5.75 4.38 -35.79
N HIS A 20 -5.48 5.60 -36.29
CA HIS A 20 -4.13 6.16 -36.36
C HIS A 20 -3.69 6.90 -35.10
N ARG A 21 -4.56 7.00 -34.09
CA ARG A 21 -4.25 7.68 -32.86
C ARG A 21 -3.21 6.92 -32.06
N GLY A 22 -2.04 7.50 -31.86
CA GLY A 22 -1.00 6.98 -31.00
C GLY A 22 -1.43 6.90 -29.51
N ILE A 23 -0.61 6.25 -28.72
CA ILE A 23 -0.84 6.12 -27.27
C ILE A 23 -0.82 7.51 -26.63
N SER A 24 -1.89 7.85 -25.89
CA SER A 24 -1.98 9.16 -25.24
C SER A 24 -0.85 9.35 -24.21
N PRO A 25 -0.38 10.61 -23.98
CA PRO A 25 0.66 10.88 -22.99
C PRO A 25 0.33 10.32 -21.59
N ARG A 26 -0.94 10.37 -21.20
CA ARG A 26 -1.39 9.80 -19.94
C ARG A 26 -1.21 8.29 -19.88
N LYS A 27 -1.53 7.58 -20.95
CA LYS A 27 -1.35 6.11 -21.04
C LYS A 27 0.13 5.74 -21.06
N GLN A 28 0.98 6.54 -21.71
CA GLN A 28 2.44 6.35 -21.66
C GLN A 28 2.98 6.50 -20.23
N GLN A 29 2.51 7.53 -19.50
CA GLN A 29 2.88 7.70 -18.09
C GLN A 29 2.36 6.53 -17.22
N ASP A 30 1.13 6.04 -17.48
CA ASP A 30 0.60 4.88 -16.76
C ASP A 30 1.45 3.63 -17.00
N GLN A 31 1.92 3.42 -18.22
CA GLN A 31 2.83 2.31 -18.53
C GLN A 31 4.17 2.42 -17.78
N ARG A 32 4.74 3.64 -17.69
CA ARG A 32 5.98 3.87 -16.91
C ARG A 32 5.75 3.60 -15.42
N LEU A 33 4.65 4.10 -14.85
CA LEU A 33 4.27 3.85 -13.46
C LEU A 33 4.03 2.36 -13.18
N SER A 34 3.36 1.66 -14.10
CA SER A 34 3.11 0.22 -14.00
C SER A 34 4.40 -0.59 -13.95
N ARG A 35 5.37 -0.28 -14.80
CA ARG A 35 6.68 -0.96 -14.78
C ARG A 35 7.38 -0.74 -13.43
N GLN A 36 7.39 0.49 -12.91
CA GLN A 36 8.00 0.77 -11.61
C GLN A 36 7.26 0.08 -10.45
N LEU A 37 5.93 0.01 -10.49
CA LEU A 37 5.14 -0.70 -9.50
C LEU A 37 5.50 -2.19 -9.45
N ILE A 38 5.61 -2.83 -10.60
CA ILE A 38 6.00 -4.24 -10.71
C ILE A 38 7.39 -4.46 -10.11
N THR A 39 8.37 -3.65 -10.52
CA THR A 39 9.76 -3.75 -10.02
C THR A 39 9.83 -3.57 -8.50
N LEU A 40 9.17 -2.54 -7.96
CA LEU A 40 9.17 -2.28 -6.52
C LEU A 40 8.46 -3.39 -5.73
N HIS A 41 7.36 -3.92 -6.26
CA HIS A 41 6.63 -5.01 -5.62
C HIS A 41 7.44 -6.31 -5.62
N GLN A 42 8.19 -6.60 -6.70
CA GLN A 42 9.11 -7.76 -6.74
C GLN A 42 10.24 -7.63 -5.72
N GLN A 43 10.76 -6.42 -5.51
CA GLN A 43 11.80 -6.16 -4.51
C GLN A 43 11.25 -6.21 -3.07
N GLN A 44 10.02 -5.78 -2.87
CA GLN A 44 9.37 -5.68 -1.56
C GLN A 44 7.91 -6.16 -1.61
N PRO A 45 7.67 -7.48 -1.67
CA PRO A 45 6.32 -8.04 -1.83
C PRO A 45 5.35 -7.69 -0.69
N ALA A 46 5.88 -7.42 0.51
CA ALA A 46 5.08 -7.02 1.67
C ALA A 46 4.59 -5.56 1.63
N SER A 47 5.06 -4.75 0.66
CA SER A 47 4.70 -3.34 0.56
C SER A 47 3.25 -3.15 0.11
N GLY A 48 2.49 -2.39 0.90
CA GLY A 48 1.13 -1.98 0.58
C GLY A 48 1.08 -0.69 -0.26
N LEU A 49 -0.14 -0.24 -0.55
CA LEU A 49 -0.41 0.95 -1.36
C LEU A 49 0.37 2.19 -0.91
N ASP A 50 0.33 2.49 0.40
CA ASP A 50 0.95 3.73 0.90
C ASP A 50 2.47 3.70 0.79
N THR A 51 3.09 2.57 1.11
CA THR A 51 4.53 2.38 0.95
C THR A 51 4.95 2.54 -0.52
N LEU A 52 4.29 1.84 -1.45
CA LEU A 52 4.58 1.93 -2.88
C LEU A 52 4.33 3.35 -3.43
N PHE A 53 3.25 4.01 -2.99
CA PHE A 53 2.97 5.40 -3.36
C PHE A 53 4.08 6.35 -2.93
N HIS A 54 4.53 6.29 -1.68
CA HIS A 54 5.62 7.14 -1.18
C HIS A 54 6.95 6.89 -1.90
N MET A 55 7.27 5.63 -2.21
CA MET A 55 8.47 5.29 -2.97
C MET A 55 8.44 5.85 -4.39
N ILE A 56 7.29 5.74 -5.08
CA ILE A 56 7.13 6.24 -6.45
C ILE A 56 7.10 7.77 -6.48
N ARG A 57 6.41 8.41 -5.53
CA ARG A 57 6.27 9.87 -5.46
C ARG A 57 7.62 10.59 -5.33
N ARG A 58 8.63 9.94 -4.78
CA ARG A 58 10.00 10.50 -4.73
C ARG A 58 10.64 10.65 -6.11
N LYS A 59 10.20 9.86 -7.11
CA LYS A 59 10.78 9.82 -8.47
C LYS A 59 9.85 10.40 -9.53
N MET A 60 8.52 10.32 -9.32
CA MET A 60 7.52 10.70 -10.32
C MET A 60 6.30 11.34 -9.65
N VAL A 61 5.79 12.39 -10.28
CA VAL A 61 4.53 13.03 -9.83
C VAL A 61 3.37 12.12 -10.14
N CYS A 62 2.69 11.65 -9.09
CA CYS A 62 1.52 10.79 -9.21
C CYS A 62 0.57 11.01 -8.03
N SER A 63 -0.71 10.66 -8.20
CA SER A 63 -1.68 10.66 -7.12
C SER A 63 -1.85 9.25 -6.53
N ARG A 64 -2.20 9.17 -5.24
CA ARG A 64 -2.48 7.92 -4.55
C ARG A 64 -3.60 7.11 -5.23
N LYS A 65 -4.68 7.78 -5.69
CA LYS A 65 -5.78 7.15 -6.44
C LYS A 65 -5.31 6.51 -7.74
N ARG A 66 -4.35 7.15 -8.44
CA ARG A 66 -3.79 6.62 -9.68
C ARG A 66 -2.98 5.35 -9.43
N ILE A 67 -2.14 5.34 -8.40
CA ILE A 67 -1.37 4.16 -7.99
C ILE A 67 -2.30 3.02 -7.59
N TYR A 68 -3.33 3.28 -6.78
CA TYR A 68 -4.32 2.27 -6.40
C TYR A 68 -5.00 1.63 -7.62
N ARG A 69 -5.43 2.44 -8.59
CA ARG A 69 -6.03 1.94 -9.84
C ARG A 69 -5.07 1.02 -10.60
N LEU A 70 -3.80 1.44 -10.75
CA LEU A 70 -2.79 0.65 -11.46
C LEU A 70 -2.46 -0.64 -10.71
N MET A 71 -2.35 -0.62 -9.39
CA MET A 71 -2.16 -1.83 -8.59
C MET A 71 -3.30 -2.83 -8.81
N ARG A 72 -4.55 -2.37 -8.83
CA ARG A 72 -5.70 -3.24 -9.12
C ARG A 72 -5.65 -3.84 -10.52
N GLN A 73 -5.30 -3.04 -11.54
CA GLN A 73 -5.15 -3.50 -12.92
C GLN A 73 -4.03 -4.53 -13.09
N LEU A 74 -2.97 -4.42 -12.29
CA LEU A 74 -1.81 -5.31 -12.30
C LEU A 74 -1.94 -6.48 -11.31
N HIS A 75 -3.07 -6.59 -10.59
CA HIS A 75 -3.29 -7.57 -9.54
C HIS A 75 -2.22 -7.57 -8.45
N ILE A 76 -1.61 -6.42 -8.19
CA ILE A 76 -0.60 -6.24 -7.15
C ILE A 76 -1.29 -6.15 -5.79
N GLN A 77 -0.98 -7.09 -4.90
CA GLN A 77 -1.46 -7.13 -3.51
C GLN A 77 -0.28 -7.31 -2.56
N SER A 78 -0.36 -6.68 -1.39
CA SER A 78 0.65 -6.88 -0.35
C SER A 78 0.67 -8.33 0.13
N ALA A 79 1.84 -8.95 0.10
CA ALA A 79 2.04 -10.31 0.63
C ALA A 79 2.08 -10.36 2.16
N ARG A 80 1.83 -9.22 2.84
CA ARG A 80 1.82 -9.15 4.30
C ARG A 80 0.67 -10.00 4.86
N LYS A 81 1.02 -11.12 5.46
CA LYS A 81 0.08 -11.93 6.23
C LYS A 81 -0.18 -11.22 7.56
N PHE A 82 -1.41 -10.78 7.79
CA PHE A 82 -1.84 -10.35 9.12
C PHE A 82 -2.05 -11.61 9.95
N ALA A 83 -1.00 -12.06 10.61
CA ALA A 83 -1.16 -13.05 11.66
C ALA A 83 -1.53 -12.29 12.94
N TYR A 84 -2.80 -12.28 13.30
CA TYR A 84 -3.21 -11.85 14.64
C TYR A 84 -2.80 -12.94 15.62
N LYS A 85 -1.66 -12.72 16.29
CA LYS A 85 -1.25 -13.59 17.40
C LYS A 85 -1.77 -12.97 18.69
N ARG A 86 -2.66 -13.65 19.37
CA ARG A 86 -3.10 -13.26 20.72
C ARG A 86 -1.94 -13.53 21.67
N THR A 87 -1.23 -12.49 22.08
CA THR A 87 -0.02 -12.59 22.91
C THR A 87 -0.31 -12.46 24.39
N THR A 88 -1.51 -11.98 24.76
CA THR A 88 -1.92 -11.77 26.17
C THR A 88 -3.16 -12.58 26.49
N ASN A 89 -3.13 -13.27 27.62
CA ASN A 89 -4.29 -13.87 28.23
C ASN A 89 -4.65 -13.08 29.49
N SER A 90 -5.61 -12.17 29.39
CA SER A 90 -6.11 -11.38 30.54
C SER A 90 -7.15 -12.12 31.40
N ARG A 91 -7.50 -13.36 31.02
CA ARG A 91 -8.39 -14.23 31.83
C ARG A 91 -7.56 -15.10 32.77
N HIS A 92 -7.06 -14.51 33.85
CA HIS A 92 -6.33 -15.23 34.90
C HIS A 92 -6.90 -14.84 36.27
N SER A 93 -6.74 -15.71 37.23
CA SER A 93 -7.19 -15.51 38.62
C SER A 93 -6.17 -14.77 39.51
N HIS A 94 -5.04 -14.36 38.94
CA HIS A 94 -4.02 -13.63 39.68
C HIS A 94 -4.47 -12.20 39.99
N PRO A 95 -4.15 -11.65 41.15
CA PRO A 95 -4.44 -10.26 41.48
C PRO A 95 -3.75 -9.32 40.49
N VAL A 96 -4.49 -8.35 40.00
CA VAL A 96 -3.95 -7.33 39.09
C VAL A 96 -3.39 -6.19 39.93
N ALA A 97 -2.11 -5.86 39.75
CA ALA A 97 -1.49 -4.73 40.43
C ALA A 97 -2.17 -3.40 40.07
N PRO A 98 -2.33 -2.48 41.03
CA PRO A 98 -2.92 -1.17 40.74
C PRO A 98 -2.04 -0.39 39.78
N ASN A 99 -2.67 0.44 38.93
CA ASN A 99 -1.96 1.32 38.02
C ASN A 99 -1.40 2.54 38.78
N LEU A 100 -0.16 2.43 39.27
CA LEU A 100 0.50 3.49 40.06
C LEU A 100 0.80 4.73 39.20
N LEU A 101 1.12 4.56 37.92
CA LEU A 101 1.47 5.69 37.06
C LEU A 101 0.24 6.51 36.65
N ASN A 102 -0.95 5.87 36.56
CA ASN A 102 -2.22 6.48 36.21
C ASN A 102 -2.16 7.36 34.94
N ARG A 103 -1.40 6.91 33.92
CA ARG A 103 -1.14 7.61 32.64
C ARG A 103 -0.43 8.97 32.79
N ASN A 104 0.14 9.27 33.91
CA ASN A 104 0.96 10.48 34.12
C ASN A 104 2.37 10.24 33.56
N PHE A 105 2.59 10.51 32.29
CA PHE A 105 3.88 10.36 31.61
C PHE A 105 4.74 11.62 31.66
N GLN A 106 4.24 12.71 32.28
CA GLN A 106 5.02 13.93 32.50
C GLN A 106 5.75 13.85 33.84
N VAL A 107 7.03 13.62 33.77
CA VAL A 107 7.88 13.43 34.97
C VAL A 107 8.88 14.57 35.03
N SER A 108 8.92 15.27 36.17
CA SER A 108 9.77 16.47 36.40
C SER A 108 11.24 16.14 36.65
N ASN A 109 11.52 14.96 37.20
CA ASN A 109 12.88 14.58 37.61
C ASN A 109 13.29 13.25 36.94
N PRO A 110 14.55 13.08 36.52
CA PRO A 110 15.05 11.81 35.99
C PRO A 110 15.00 10.71 37.09
N ASN A 111 14.88 9.46 36.65
CA ASN A 111 14.84 8.27 37.51
C ASN A 111 13.66 8.18 38.49
N THR A 112 12.60 8.96 38.30
CA THR A 112 11.40 8.91 39.15
C THR A 112 10.43 7.80 38.73
N VAL A 113 10.37 7.51 37.42
CA VAL A 113 9.49 6.49 36.85
C VAL A 113 10.29 5.58 35.91
N TRP A 114 10.15 4.29 36.11
CA TRP A 114 10.71 3.25 35.26
C TRP A 114 9.59 2.44 34.63
N VAL A 115 9.67 2.22 33.31
CA VAL A 115 8.73 1.40 32.55
C VAL A 115 9.53 0.28 31.87
N GLY A 116 9.03 -0.93 31.98
CA GLY A 116 9.66 -2.10 31.34
C GLY A 116 8.65 -2.88 30.50
N ASP A 117 9.13 -3.55 29.49
CA ASP A 117 8.35 -4.48 28.67
C ASP A 117 9.16 -5.75 28.39
N ILE A 118 8.46 -6.87 28.21
CA ILE A 118 9.06 -8.15 27.88
C ILE A 118 8.77 -8.46 26.42
N THR A 119 9.81 -8.48 25.59
CA THR A 119 9.70 -8.86 24.17
C THR A 119 10.30 -10.24 23.94
N TYR A 120 9.49 -11.16 23.40
CA TYR A 120 9.95 -12.48 23.02
C TYR A 120 10.49 -12.45 21.59
N ILE A 121 11.77 -12.76 21.43
CA ILE A 121 12.42 -12.89 20.13
C ILE A 121 12.55 -14.39 19.85
N PRO A 122 11.88 -14.95 18.82
CA PRO A 122 12.05 -16.33 18.46
C PRO A 122 13.47 -16.55 17.92
N THR A 123 14.18 -17.51 18.49
CA THR A 123 15.50 -17.95 18.02
C THR A 123 15.38 -19.29 17.33
N GLY A 124 16.40 -19.68 16.54
CA GLY A 124 16.42 -20.97 15.87
C GLY A 124 16.59 -22.17 16.81
N GLN A 125 16.79 -21.92 18.11
CA GLN A 125 16.96 -22.96 19.15
C GLN A 125 15.77 -23.04 20.14
N GLY A 126 14.70 -22.31 19.94
CA GLY A 126 13.49 -22.28 20.78
C GLY A 126 13.13 -20.91 21.29
#